data_0694742378761e58a2bd38b5568629cf
#
_entry.id   0694742378761e58a2bd38b5568629cf
#
_cell.length_a   1.000
_cell.length_b   1.000
_cell.length_c   1.000
_cell.angle_alpha   90.00
_cell.angle_beta   90.00
_cell.angle_gamma   90.00
#
_symmetry.space_group_name_H-M   'P 1'
#
loop_
_entity.id
_entity.type
_entity.pdbx_description
1 polymer ?
#
loop_
_entity_poly.entity_id
_entity_poly.type
_entity_poly.pdbx_seq_one_letter_code
_entity_poly.pdbx_strand_id
1 'polypeptide(L)'
;MAEAPPNSPTQLLNAWHRRLSESQFAHYTAGKKLTGANLCLGVPIMVLSAILAAAMLATFERAMTQSMRVTFGCITLAIALMASLQTFLRFGERSERHRVIAARYGAIMRRAEQLLVAGNVV
;
A
#
# COMPACT_ATOMS: atom_id res chain seq x y z
N MET A 1 -0.95 -30.43 -8.29
CA MET A 1 -0.37 -31.21 -9.41
C MET A 1 0.98 -30.58 -9.72
N ALA A 2 2.08 -31.32 -9.60
CA ALA A 2 3.40 -30.85 -10.00
C ALA A 2 3.45 -30.86 -11.54
N GLU A 3 3.74 -29.72 -12.13
CA GLU A 3 3.90 -29.56 -13.57
C GLU A 3 5.19 -30.28 -14.01
N ALA A 4 5.12 -31.04 -15.09
CA ALA A 4 6.30 -31.76 -15.62
C ALA A 4 7.44 -30.76 -15.91
N PRO A 5 8.71 -31.13 -15.72
CA PRO A 5 9.84 -30.25 -15.99
C PRO A 5 9.85 -29.84 -17.48
N PRO A 6 10.18 -28.58 -17.78
CA PRO A 6 10.21 -28.09 -19.15
C PRO A 6 11.33 -28.80 -19.95
N ASN A 7 10.97 -29.36 -21.09
CA ASN A 7 11.89 -30.13 -21.94
C ASN A 7 12.52 -29.28 -23.08
N SER A 8 12.14 -28.00 -23.18
CA SER A 8 12.72 -27.08 -24.18
C SER A 8 12.95 -25.70 -23.59
N PRO A 9 13.91 -24.90 -24.13
CA PRO A 9 14.13 -23.52 -23.69
C PRO A 9 12.87 -22.65 -23.78
N THR A 10 12.06 -22.85 -24.80
CA THR A 10 10.81 -22.11 -25.04
C THR A 10 9.76 -22.42 -23.95
N GLN A 11 9.64 -23.70 -23.58
CA GLN A 11 8.74 -24.10 -22.47
C GLN A 11 9.20 -23.52 -21.15
N LEU A 12 10.51 -23.49 -20.90
CA LEU A 12 11.08 -22.89 -19.69
C LEU A 12 10.79 -21.39 -19.62
N LEU A 13 11.00 -20.66 -20.73
CA LEU A 13 10.71 -19.23 -20.81
C LEU A 13 9.23 -18.93 -20.61
N ASN A 14 8.34 -19.72 -21.18
CA ASN A 14 6.89 -19.59 -20.99
C ASN A 14 6.48 -19.86 -19.53
N ALA A 15 7.08 -20.86 -18.88
CA ALA A 15 6.84 -21.13 -17.46
C ALA A 15 7.34 -19.98 -16.58
N TRP A 16 8.48 -19.39 -16.87
CA TRP A 16 8.99 -18.21 -16.19
C TRP A 16 8.09 -16.99 -16.39
N HIS A 17 7.68 -16.72 -17.63
CA HIS A 17 6.78 -15.61 -17.97
C HIS A 17 5.51 -15.68 -17.12
N ARG A 18 4.87 -16.86 -17.05
CA ARG A 18 3.68 -17.07 -16.22
C ARG A 18 3.95 -16.78 -14.74
N ARG A 19 5.02 -17.36 -14.16
CA ARG A 19 5.38 -17.15 -12.73
C ARG A 19 5.71 -15.68 -12.43
N LEU A 20 6.39 -14.99 -13.34
CA LEU A 20 6.72 -13.58 -13.22
C LEU A 20 5.45 -12.72 -13.24
N SER A 21 4.51 -13.01 -14.15
CA SER A 21 3.21 -12.33 -14.24
C SER A 21 2.38 -12.51 -12.97
N GLU A 22 2.28 -13.74 -12.46
CA GLU A 22 1.57 -14.03 -11.21
C GLU A 22 2.19 -13.28 -10.03
N SER A 23 3.52 -13.29 -9.90
CA SER A 23 4.25 -12.58 -8.86
C SER A 23 4.07 -11.07 -8.95
N GLN A 24 4.15 -10.51 -10.16
CA GLN A 24 3.93 -9.09 -10.41
C GLN A 24 2.52 -8.68 -9.96
N PHE A 25 1.50 -9.45 -10.37
CA PHE A 25 0.11 -9.18 -10.01
C PHE A 25 -0.12 -9.28 -8.50
N ALA A 26 0.45 -10.30 -7.84
CA ALA A 26 0.34 -10.47 -6.39
C ALA A 26 0.94 -9.27 -5.63
N HIS A 27 2.15 -8.84 -6.01
CA HIS A 27 2.79 -7.67 -5.40
C HIS A 27 2.05 -6.37 -5.68
N TYR A 28 1.56 -6.16 -6.91
CA TYR A 28 0.76 -5.00 -7.26
C TYR A 28 -0.53 -4.92 -6.43
N THR A 29 -1.23 -6.04 -6.29
CA THR A 29 -2.47 -6.14 -5.51
C THR A 29 -2.21 -5.90 -4.02
N ALA A 30 -1.14 -6.46 -3.47
CA ALA A 30 -0.72 -6.22 -2.09
C ALA A 30 -0.39 -4.74 -1.86
N GLY A 31 0.36 -4.11 -2.76
CA GLY A 31 0.67 -2.69 -2.71
C GLY A 31 -0.59 -1.83 -2.72
N LYS A 32 -1.54 -2.12 -3.62
CA LYS A 32 -2.82 -1.40 -3.71
C LYS A 32 -3.64 -1.51 -2.42
N LYS A 33 -3.72 -2.69 -1.81
CA LYS A 33 -4.42 -2.90 -0.52
C LYS A 33 -3.79 -2.07 0.60
N LEU A 34 -2.45 -2.06 0.70
CA LEU A 34 -1.73 -1.28 1.71
C LEU A 34 -1.90 0.23 1.50
N THR A 35 -1.91 0.71 0.25
CA THR A 35 -2.24 2.12 -0.06
C THR A 35 -3.65 2.46 0.38
N GLY A 36 -4.63 1.59 0.09
CA GLY A 36 -6.02 1.78 0.53
C GLY A 36 -6.13 1.86 2.05
N ALA A 37 -5.47 0.96 2.78
CA ALA A 37 -5.45 0.98 4.25
C ALA A 37 -4.80 2.26 4.80
N ASN A 38 -3.70 2.73 4.19
CA ASN A 38 -3.05 3.97 4.57
C ASN A 38 -3.97 5.20 4.39
N LEU A 39 -4.68 5.29 3.26
CA LEU A 39 -5.62 6.37 3.00
C LEU A 39 -6.85 6.29 3.91
N CYS A 40 -7.38 5.09 4.13
CA CYS A 40 -8.55 4.88 4.98
C CYS A 40 -8.29 5.29 6.44
N LEU A 41 -7.07 5.16 6.93
CA LEU A 41 -6.68 5.63 8.26
C LEU A 41 -6.23 7.10 8.24
N GLY A 42 -5.41 7.50 7.27
CA GLY A 42 -4.77 8.80 7.23
C GLY A 42 -5.74 9.95 6.96
N VAL A 43 -6.67 9.78 6.01
CA VAL A 43 -7.62 10.84 5.65
C VAL A 43 -8.55 11.18 6.82
N PRO A 44 -9.21 10.24 7.52
CA PRO A 44 -10.00 10.57 8.69
C PRO A 44 -9.21 11.25 9.81
N ILE A 45 -7.98 10.80 10.08
CA ILE A 45 -7.11 11.42 11.08
C ILE A 45 -6.86 12.89 10.74
N MET A 46 -6.51 13.20 9.49
CA MET A 46 -6.27 14.57 9.05
C MET A 46 -7.52 15.45 9.16
N VAL A 47 -8.66 14.96 8.70
CA VAL A 47 -9.93 15.70 8.72
C VAL A 47 -10.38 15.95 10.16
N LEU A 48 -10.38 14.92 11.01
CA LEU A 48 -10.75 15.05 12.42
C LEU A 48 -9.82 15.99 13.18
N SER A 49 -8.50 15.94 12.92
CA SER A 49 -7.53 16.85 13.53
C SER A 49 -7.79 18.30 13.13
N ALA A 50 -8.10 18.55 11.85
CA ALA A 50 -8.41 19.91 11.37
C ALA A 50 -9.69 20.45 11.99
N ILE A 51 -10.75 19.64 12.05
CA ILE A 51 -12.03 20.02 12.68
C ILE A 51 -11.82 20.31 14.16
N LEU A 52 -11.08 19.45 14.87
CA LEU A 52 -10.81 19.64 16.29
C LEU A 52 -10.01 20.90 16.55
N ALA A 53 -8.98 21.19 15.74
CA ALA A 53 -8.19 22.40 15.83
C ALA A 53 -9.05 23.66 15.60
N ALA A 54 -9.90 23.66 14.58
CA ALA A 54 -10.84 24.76 14.29
C ALA A 54 -11.83 24.97 15.47
N ALA A 55 -12.39 23.90 16.02
CA ALA A 55 -13.28 23.96 17.16
C ALA A 55 -12.60 24.54 18.42
N MET A 56 -11.35 24.14 18.68
CA MET A 56 -10.57 24.67 19.77
C MET A 56 -10.28 26.17 19.62
N LEU A 57 -9.92 26.62 18.40
CA LEU A 57 -9.70 28.03 18.13
C LEU A 57 -10.98 28.85 18.30
N ALA A 58 -12.12 28.35 17.81
CA ALA A 58 -13.43 29.03 17.95
C ALA A 58 -13.92 29.15 19.40
N THR A 59 -13.46 28.27 20.29
CA THR A 59 -13.84 28.27 21.71
C THR A 59 -12.78 28.87 22.62
N PHE A 60 -11.69 29.40 22.07
CA PHE A 60 -10.54 29.89 22.84
C PHE A 60 -10.93 31.02 23.82
N GLU A 61 -11.84 31.91 23.41
CA GLU A 61 -12.31 33.05 24.23
C GLU A 61 -13.49 32.68 25.15
N ARG A 62 -14.05 31.50 25.01
CA ARG A 62 -15.22 31.06 25.78
C ARG A 62 -14.83 30.11 26.89
N ALA A 63 -15.45 30.28 28.07
CA ALA A 63 -15.27 29.34 29.16
C ALA A 63 -15.83 27.97 28.80
N MET A 64 -14.96 26.98 28.57
CA MET A 64 -15.34 25.60 28.28
C MET A 64 -15.93 24.93 29.52
N THR A 65 -17.05 24.24 29.38
CA THR A 65 -17.60 23.36 30.39
C THR A 65 -16.70 22.16 30.64
N GLN A 66 -16.78 21.57 31.83
CA GLN A 66 -15.98 20.39 32.20
C GLN A 66 -16.21 19.23 31.22
N SER A 67 -17.46 18.99 30.78
CA SER A 67 -17.80 17.94 29.81
C SER A 67 -17.17 18.19 28.45
N MET A 68 -17.14 19.42 27.95
CA MET A 68 -16.47 19.76 26.69
C MET A 68 -14.96 19.48 26.74
N ARG A 69 -14.30 19.82 27.85
CA ARG A 69 -12.87 19.55 28.04
C ARG A 69 -12.56 18.05 27.99
N VAL A 70 -13.36 17.24 28.69
CA VAL A 70 -13.20 15.78 28.71
C VAL A 70 -13.43 15.20 27.30
N THR A 71 -14.51 15.63 26.62
CA THR A 71 -14.82 15.15 25.27
C THR A 71 -13.70 15.48 24.27
N PHE A 72 -13.23 16.72 24.23
CA PHE A 72 -12.11 17.10 23.35
C PHE A 72 -10.82 16.34 23.72
N GLY A 73 -10.53 16.15 24.99
CA GLY A 73 -9.39 15.36 25.46
C GLY A 73 -9.46 13.92 24.97
N CYS A 74 -10.61 13.26 25.09
CA CYS A 74 -10.80 11.88 24.62
C CYS A 74 -10.64 11.78 23.09
N ILE A 75 -11.22 12.71 22.33
CA ILE A 75 -11.09 12.74 20.86
C ILE A 75 -9.61 12.95 20.46
N THR A 76 -8.92 13.89 21.08
CA THR A 76 -7.51 14.17 20.82
C THR A 76 -6.66 12.93 21.11
N LEU A 77 -6.89 12.24 22.22
CA LEU A 77 -6.19 11.01 22.56
C LEU A 77 -6.43 9.91 21.54
N ALA A 78 -7.68 9.72 21.09
CA ALA A 78 -8.02 8.74 20.09
C ALA A 78 -7.31 9.03 18.75
N ILE A 79 -7.30 10.29 18.30
CA ILE A 79 -6.57 10.72 17.10
C ILE A 79 -5.06 10.45 17.23
N ALA A 80 -4.46 10.77 18.38
CA ALA A 80 -3.05 10.54 18.64
C ALA A 80 -2.68 9.05 18.61
N LEU A 81 -3.51 8.19 19.20
CA LEU A 81 -3.33 6.74 19.14
C LEU A 81 -3.43 6.19 17.72
N MET A 82 -4.43 6.64 16.94
CA MET A 82 -4.57 6.24 15.53
C MET A 82 -3.40 6.70 14.67
N ALA A 83 -2.91 7.93 14.86
CA ALA A 83 -1.75 8.46 14.15
C ALA A 83 -0.48 7.67 14.50
N SER A 84 -0.28 7.34 15.77
CA SER A 84 0.84 6.52 16.23
C SER A 84 0.80 5.13 15.63
N LEU A 85 -0.38 4.50 15.58
CA LEU A 85 -0.58 3.19 14.97
C LEU A 85 -0.26 3.23 13.46
N GLN A 86 -0.73 4.26 12.75
CA GLN A 86 -0.46 4.44 11.32
C GLN A 86 1.05 4.57 11.06
N THR A 87 1.75 5.36 11.88
CA THR A 87 3.20 5.54 11.80
C THR A 87 3.95 4.23 12.07
N PHE A 88 3.53 3.48 13.08
CA PHE A 88 4.14 2.19 13.43
C PHE A 88 3.96 1.13 12.33
N LEU A 89 2.77 1.04 11.75
CA LEU A 89 2.46 0.05 10.71
C LEU A 89 3.12 0.35 9.36
N ARG A 90 3.60 1.58 9.13
CA ARG A 90 4.34 2.00 7.93
C ARG A 90 3.69 1.54 6.61
N PHE A 91 2.36 1.65 6.52
CA PHE A 91 1.61 1.18 5.36
C PHE A 91 2.12 1.78 4.05
N GLY A 92 2.47 3.07 4.04
CA GLY A 92 3.00 3.76 2.86
C GLY A 92 4.32 3.15 2.37
N GLU A 93 5.27 2.94 3.27
CA GLU A 93 6.58 2.37 2.94
C GLU A 93 6.44 0.92 2.43
N ARG A 94 5.62 0.13 3.11
CA ARG A 94 5.34 -1.26 2.68
C ARG A 94 4.68 -1.31 1.31
N SER A 95 3.71 -0.42 1.04
CA SER A 95 3.07 -0.30 -0.26
C SER A 95 4.07 0.02 -1.36
N GLU A 96 4.96 1.00 -1.13
CA GLU A 96 5.97 1.38 -2.11
C GLU A 96 6.97 0.25 -2.38
N ARG A 97 7.41 -0.49 -1.36
CA ARG A 97 8.24 -1.69 -1.55
C ARG A 97 7.57 -2.72 -2.47
N HIS A 98 6.29 -3.00 -2.28
CA HIS A 98 5.55 -3.92 -3.14
C HIS A 98 5.46 -3.40 -4.58
N ARG A 99 5.24 -2.10 -4.77
CA ARG A 99 5.20 -1.48 -6.11
C ARG A 99 6.55 -1.55 -6.82
N VAL A 100 7.65 -1.26 -6.12
CA VAL A 100 9.00 -1.37 -6.67
C VAL A 100 9.32 -2.81 -7.08
N ILE A 101 8.96 -3.79 -6.24
CA ILE A 101 9.15 -5.21 -6.56
C ILE A 101 8.32 -5.60 -7.79
N ALA A 102 7.04 -5.19 -7.86
CA ALA A 102 6.19 -5.45 -9.02
C ALA A 102 6.77 -4.85 -10.31
N ALA A 103 7.34 -3.64 -10.25
CA ALA A 103 8.00 -3.01 -11.39
C ALA A 103 9.24 -3.78 -11.84
N ARG A 104 10.03 -4.34 -10.91
CA ARG A 104 11.20 -5.19 -11.22
C ARG A 104 10.77 -6.48 -11.92
N TYR A 105 9.72 -7.16 -11.43
CA TYR A 105 9.16 -8.33 -12.09
C TYR A 105 8.68 -8.00 -13.52
N GLY A 106 8.01 -6.87 -13.72
CA GLY A 106 7.59 -6.41 -15.04
C GLY A 106 8.76 -6.12 -15.99
N ALA A 107 9.89 -5.62 -15.48
CA ALA A 107 11.09 -5.41 -16.29
C ALA A 107 11.72 -6.73 -16.74
N ILE A 108 11.78 -7.73 -15.87
CA ILE A 108 12.30 -9.08 -16.20
C ILE A 108 11.36 -9.75 -17.20
N MET A 109 10.04 -9.62 -17.02
CA MET A 109 9.03 -10.17 -17.92
C MET A 109 9.20 -9.64 -19.34
N ARG A 110 9.36 -8.32 -19.52
CA ARG A 110 9.62 -7.72 -20.84
C ARG A 110 10.90 -8.26 -21.49
N ARG A 111 11.96 -8.51 -20.72
CA ARG A 111 13.18 -9.14 -21.25
C ARG A 111 12.94 -10.58 -21.70
N ALA A 112 12.16 -11.34 -20.94
CA ALA A 112 11.79 -12.71 -21.33
C ALA A 112 10.94 -12.72 -22.63
N GLU A 113 10.01 -11.77 -22.78
CA GLU A 113 9.24 -11.60 -24.02
C GLU A 113 10.13 -11.29 -25.21
N GLN A 114 11.10 -10.39 -25.07
CA GLN A 114 12.07 -10.06 -26.12
C GLN A 114 12.86 -11.28 -26.55
N LEU A 115 13.29 -12.13 -25.62
CA LEU A 115 14.00 -13.37 -25.91
C LEU A 115 13.11 -14.41 -26.62
N LEU A 116 11.82 -14.50 -26.23
CA LEU A 116 10.87 -15.37 -26.91
C LEU A 116 10.64 -14.96 -28.37
N VAL A 117 10.52 -13.66 -28.63
CA VAL A 117 10.36 -13.12 -29.97
C VAL A 117 11.64 -13.34 -30.80
N ALA A 118 12.81 -13.06 -30.22
CA ALA A 118 14.09 -13.27 -30.92
C ALA A 118 14.37 -14.75 -31.22
N GLY A 119 13.99 -15.66 -30.29
CA GLY A 119 14.14 -17.11 -30.52
C GLY A 119 13.17 -17.72 -31.52
N ASN A 120 12.07 -17.04 -31.85
CA ASN A 120 11.14 -17.48 -32.92
C ASN A 120 11.52 -16.98 -34.33
N VAL A 121 12.56 -16.17 -34.45
CA VAL A 121 13.03 -15.61 -35.75
C VAL A 121 14.18 -16.45 -36.33
N VAL A 122 14.65 -17.48 -35.65
CA VAL A 122 15.64 -18.45 -36.07
C VAL A 122 14.99 -19.78 -36.34
#